data_2e59402ff75d848321ae015dc1f8c686
#
_entry.id   2e59402ff75d848321ae015dc1f8c686
#
_cell.length_a   1.000
_cell.length_b   1.000
_cell.length_c   1.000
_cell.angle_alpha   90.00
_cell.angle_beta   90.00
_cell.angle_gamma   90.00
#
_symmetry.space_group_name_H-M   'P 1'
#
loop_
_entity.id
_entity.type
_entity.pdbx_description
1 polymer ?
#
loop_
_entity_poly.entity_id
_entity_poly.type
_entity_poly.pdbx_seq_one_letter_code
_entity_poly.pdbx_strand_id
1 'polypeptide(L)'
;MKKFVAILSDMEHKIREGYFGPGRKLPSVRSAAEEYGCSISTIIRAYAELEKRHAIYSVPQSGYYVVDKSGDWRSETVSETIDFASASPDLDVFPYLDFQHCLNKAIDTYKYHLFTYGDSHGLETLRQTLVSHLAGDQVFAKAERILISSGVQQVLEILAKMPFPNGKSTILVEQPSYDLYLRYLEAEGIPVRGIARTAKGIDLQELEERFRSGGIKFFYTMSRYHNPLGTSYSAEERKAIARLAGKYDVYVVEDDYMADLGAERFDPIHAYDRSSHVVYLKSFSKIIFPGLRLGAVVLPERLLKTYHKYKNYPDTSLLSQAALEIYIKNGMYERHKHKIYSLYEERMRELNEALRRHNEAGLIEAADVRYGVYVQFKLPKTVNIERLIKRLAERKVSVVSGKPFYLADFAEREKFIRISVSRAQRERIGEGVRTIVEEVRRGNGW
;
A
#
# COMPACT_ATOMS: atom_id res chain seq x y z
N MET A 1 21.61 9.52 -37.99
CA MET A 1 20.61 9.57 -36.92
C MET A 1 19.17 9.40 -37.44
N LYS A 2 18.77 10.08 -38.54
CA LYS A 2 17.38 9.96 -39.10
C LYS A 2 16.99 8.53 -39.54
N LYS A 3 17.91 7.76 -40.17
CA LYS A 3 17.62 6.40 -40.71
C LYS A 3 17.35 5.36 -39.61
N PHE A 4 18.09 5.38 -38.50
CA PHE A 4 17.87 4.53 -37.34
C PHE A 4 16.48 4.71 -36.72
N VAL A 5 16.05 5.98 -36.52
CA VAL A 5 14.72 6.30 -35.94
C VAL A 5 13.58 5.85 -36.86
N ALA A 6 13.76 6.01 -38.18
CA ALA A 6 12.76 5.56 -39.15
C ALA A 6 12.61 4.02 -39.16
N ILE A 7 13.72 3.28 -39.12
CA ILE A 7 13.70 1.81 -39.04
C ILE A 7 13.05 1.34 -37.74
N LEU A 8 13.39 1.95 -36.60
CA LEU A 8 12.81 1.62 -35.30
C LEU A 8 11.30 1.83 -35.30
N SER A 9 10.85 2.98 -35.81
CA SER A 9 9.41 3.32 -35.90
C SER A 9 8.64 2.38 -36.84
N ASP A 10 9.24 2.02 -37.99
CA ASP A 10 8.62 1.09 -38.93
C ASP A 10 8.49 -0.33 -38.35
N MET A 11 9.55 -0.82 -37.69
CA MET A 11 9.51 -2.11 -37.02
C MET A 11 8.49 -2.15 -35.89
N GLU A 12 8.42 -1.10 -35.04
CA GLU A 12 7.39 -0.99 -34.01
C GLU A 12 5.97 -0.96 -34.59
N HIS A 13 5.79 -0.27 -35.72
CA HIS A 13 4.51 -0.25 -36.41
C HIS A 13 4.14 -1.64 -36.95
N LYS A 14 5.05 -2.33 -37.62
CA LYS A 14 4.87 -3.70 -38.15
C LYS A 14 4.53 -4.71 -37.06
N ILE A 15 5.17 -4.58 -35.88
CA ILE A 15 4.83 -5.40 -34.70
C ILE A 15 3.44 -5.07 -34.18
N ARG A 16 3.07 -3.80 -34.07
CA ARG A 16 1.78 -3.34 -33.57
C ARG A 16 0.62 -3.75 -34.46
N GLU A 17 0.78 -3.64 -35.77
CA GLU A 17 -0.21 -4.03 -36.76
C GLU A 17 -0.28 -5.55 -37.00
N GLY A 18 0.53 -6.34 -36.27
CA GLY A 18 0.51 -7.80 -36.35
C GLY A 18 1.20 -8.40 -37.58
N TYR A 19 1.92 -7.62 -38.36
CA TYR A 19 2.71 -8.14 -39.48
C TYR A 19 3.76 -9.13 -38.98
N PHE A 20 4.43 -8.79 -37.87
CA PHE A 20 5.18 -9.73 -37.04
C PHE A 20 4.31 -10.09 -35.83
N GLY A 21 3.60 -11.21 -35.92
CA GLY A 21 2.73 -11.68 -34.83
C GLY A 21 3.50 -12.09 -33.55
N PRO A 22 2.82 -12.20 -32.42
CA PRO A 22 3.39 -12.66 -31.16
C PRO A 22 4.13 -14.00 -31.30
N GLY A 23 5.32 -14.10 -30.68
CA GLY A 23 6.15 -15.29 -30.73
C GLY A 23 6.81 -15.55 -32.09
N ARG A 24 6.54 -14.77 -33.14
CA ARG A 24 7.18 -14.92 -34.44
C ARG A 24 8.61 -14.40 -34.45
N LYS A 25 9.43 -15.08 -35.20
CA LYS A 25 10.84 -14.72 -35.43
C LYS A 25 10.93 -13.53 -36.39
N LEU A 26 11.72 -12.53 -36.00
CA LEU A 26 12.07 -11.39 -36.85
C LEU A 26 13.11 -11.79 -37.93
N PRO A 27 13.22 -11.04 -39.04
CA PRO A 27 14.31 -11.21 -39.99
C PRO A 27 15.65 -11.23 -39.28
N SER A 28 16.61 -12.00 -39.82
CA SER A 28 17.99 -11.96 -39.33
C SER A 28 18.55 -10.54 -39.46
N VAL A 29 19.50 -10.19 -38.61
CA VAL A 29 20.17 -8.88 -38.70
C VAL A 29 20.72 -8.57 -40.09
N ARG A 30 21.22 -9.60 -40.79
CA ARG A 30 21.72 -9.47 -42.18
C ARG A 30 20.58 -9.22 -43.15
N SER A 31 19.52 -10.01 -43.10
CA SER A 31 18.38 -9.88 -43.96
C SER A 31 17.65 -8.53 -43.76
N ALA A 32 17.52 -8.09 -42.52
CA ALA A 32 16.94 -6.77 -42.22
C ALA A 32 17.85 -5.63 -42.71
N ALA A 33 19.17 -5.78 -42.65
CA ALA A 33 20.11 -4.79 -43.17
C ALA A 33 20.02 -4.63 -44.70
N GLU A 34 19.81 -5.74 -45.42
CA GLU A 34 19.52 -5.75 -46.86
C GLU A 34 18.19 -5.10 -47.18
N GLU A 35 17.11 -5.50 -46.47
CA GLU A 35 15.75 -4.98 -46.66
C GLU A 35 15.66 -3.45 -46.48
N TYR A 36 16.30 -2.95 -45.39
CA TYR A 36 16.29 -1.50 -45.10
C TYR A 36 17.43 -0.72 -45.77
N GLY A 37 18.29 -1.37 -46.52
CA GLY A 37 19.42 -0.75 -47.25
C GLY A 37 20.34 0.00 -46.26
N CYS A 38 20.69 -0.61 -45.12
CA CYS A 38 21.51 0.00 -44.09
C CYS A 38 22.62 -0.93 -43.57
N SER A 39 23.49 -0.43 -42.71
CA SER A 39 24.54 -1.25 -42.10
C SER A 39 23.97 -2.24 -41.08
N ILE A 40 24.65 -3.39 -40.96
CA ILE A 40 24.34 -4.40 -39.92
C ILE A 40 24.34 -3.77 -38.52
N SER A 41 25.25 -2.86 -38.22
CA SER A 41 25.33 -2.16 -36.94
C SER A 41 24.06 -1.28 -36.66
N THR A 42 23.44 -0.74 -37.71
CA THR A 42 22.21 0.03 -37.57
C THR A 42 21.04 -0.87 -37.15
N ILE A 43 20.92 -2.07 -37.72
CA ILE A 43 19.87 -3.05 -37.33
C ILE A 43 20.15 -3.61 -35.93
N ILE A 44 21.41 -3.95 -35.61
CA ILE A 44 21.75 -4.40 -34.25
C ILE A 44 21.29 -3.36 -33.20
N ARG A 45 21.54 -2.08 -33.48
CA ARG A 45 21.14 -0.99 -32.61
C ARG A 45 19.60 -0.87 -32.55
N ALA A 46 18.90 -1.04 -33.66
CA ALA A 46 17.43 -1.01 -33.69
C ALA A 46 16.84 -2.19 -32.92
N TYR A 47 17.37 -3.39 -33.10
CA TYR A 47 16.92 -4.57 -32.36
C TYR A 47 17.24 -4.46 -30.87
N ALA A 48 18.40 -3.97 -30.48
CA ALA A 48 18.73 -3.70 -29.08
C ALA A 48 17.76 -2.68 -28.43
N GLU A 49 17.35 -1.65 -29.20
CA GLU A 49 16.36 -0.67 -28.69
C GLU A 49 14.96 -1.27 -28.61
N LEU A 50 14.53 -2.11 -29.56
CA LEU A 50 13.27 -2.86 -29.50
C LEU A 50 13.27 -3.86 -28.33
N GLU A 51 14.39 -4.52 -28.07
CA GLU A 51 14.56 -5.43 -26.95
C GLU A 51 14.50 -4.68 -25.61
N LYS A 52 15.15 -3.52 -25.53
CA LYS A 52 15.06 -2.60 -24.38
C LYS A 52 13.64 -2.10 -24.12
N ARG A 53 12.84 -1.94 -25.18
CA ARG A 53 11.40 -1.59 -25.09
C ARG A 53 10.48 -2.80 -24.88
N HIS A 54 11.07 -3.99 -24.67
CA HIS A 54 10.33 -5.24 -24.55
C HIS A 54 9.32 -5.50 -25.69
N ALA A 55 9.65 -5.04 -26.91
CA ALA A 55 8.91 -5.38 -28.10
C ALA A 55 9.35 -6.73 -28.68
N ILE A 56 10.63 -7.05 -28.48
CA ILE A 56 11.24 -8.31 -28.95
C ILE A 56 12.17 -8.87 -27.85
N TYR A 57 12.58 -10.11 -27.99
CA TYR A 57 13.59 -10.77 -27.14
C TYR A 57 14.54 -11.59 -28.00
N SER A 58 15.81 -11.71 -27.58
CA SER A 58 16.81 -12.51 -28.25
C SER A 58 16.85 -13.94 -27.72
N VAL A 59 17.00 -14.91 -28.62
CA VAL A 59 17.27 -16.31 -28.28
C VAL A 59 18.66 -16.64 -28.80
N PRO A 60 19.62 -17.01 -27.94
CA PRO A 60 20.99 -17.35 -28.35
C PRO A 60 21.00 -18.36 -29.49
N GLN A 61 21.80 -18.11 -30.53
CA GLN A 61 21.93 -18.93 -31.75
C GLN A 61 20.65 -19.07 -32.61
N SER A 62 19.50 -18.53 -32.17
CA SER A 62 18.24 -18.60 -32.90
C SER A 62 17.86 -17.27 -33.55
N GLY A 63 18.02 -16.14 -32.85
CA GLY A 63 17.70 -14.80 -33.38
C GLY A 63 16.71 -14.05 -32.47
N TYR A 64 15.99 -13.09 -33.06
CA TYR A 64 15.06 -12.23 -32.33
C TYR A 64 13.62 -12.63 -32.57
N TYR A 65 12.79 -12.54 -31.55
CA TYR A 65 11.38 -12.93 -31.56
C TYR A 65 10.52 -11.81 -30.99
N VAL A 66 9.33 -11.65 -31.53
CA VAL A 66 8.34 -10.69 -30.99
C VAL A 66 7.83 -11.19 -29.63
N VAL A 67 7.84 -10.30 -28.65
CA VAL A 67 7.26 -10.62 -27.34
C VAL A 67 5.78 -10.88 -27.52
N ASP A 68 5.31 -12.02 -27.02
CA ASP A 68 3.90 -12.33 -26.98
C ASP A 68 3.22 -11.44 -25.93
N LYS A 69 2.56 -10.39 -26.43
CA LYS A 69 1.72 -9.49 -25.64
C LYS A 69 0.25 -9.92 -25.65
N SER A 70 -0.07 -11.12 -26.14
CA SER A 70 -1.44 -11.63 -26.16
C SER A 70 -2.02 -11.87 -24.76
N GLY A 71 -1.16 -11.82 -23.73
CA GLY A 71 -1.53 -11.61 -22.35
C GLY A 71 -1.46 -10.14 -21.94
N ASP A 72 -1.81 -9.20 -22.80
CA ASP A 72 -1.86 -7.78 -22.41
C ASP A 72 -2.97 -7.59 -21.38
N TRP A 73 -2.59 -7.69 -20.12
CA TRP A 73 -3.41 -7.41 -18.94
C TRP A 73 -4.03 -6.00 -18.97
N ARG A 74 -3.64 -5.18 -19.97
CA ARG A 74 -4.21 -3.85 -20.25
C ARG A 74 -5.53 -3.90 -21.03
N SER A 75 -5.94 -5.06 -21.53
CA SER A 75 -7.29 -5.26 -22.06
C SER A 75 -8.33 -5.53 -20.96
N GLU A 76 -8.05 -5.21 -19.70
CA GLU A 76 -9.15 -4.87 -18.82
C GLU A 76 -9.80 -3.63 -19.46
N THR A 77 -10.80 -3.87 -20.29
CA THR A 77 -11.85 -2.92 -20.66
C THR A 77 -12.06 -2.00 -19.47
N VAL A 78 -11.97 -0.69 -19.68
CA VAL A 78 -12.28 0.34 -18.68
C VAL A 78 -13.45 -0.20 -17.86
N SER A 79 -13.19 -0.61 -16.62
CA SER A 79 -14.20 -1.29 -15.82
C SER A 79 -15.41 -0.37 -15.76
N GLU A 80 -16.56 -0.84 -16.22
CA GLU A 80 -17.81 -0.07 -16.12
C GLU A 80 -18.15 0.24 -14.67
N THR A 81 -17.55 -0.50 -13.74
CA THR A 81 -17.78 -0.37 -12.29
C THR A 81 -16.94 0.76 -11.71
N ILE A 82 -17.58 1.67 -10.99
CA ILE A 82 -16.91 2.68 -10.16
C ILE A 82 -16.42 1.98 -8.89
N ASP A 83 -15.11 1.82 -8.78
CA ASP A 83 -14.49 1.05 -7.70
C ASP A 83 -14.12 1.92 -6.49
N PHE A 84 -15.01 1.93 -5.49
CA PHE A 84 -14.75 2.48 -4.16
C PHE A 84 -14.42 1.39 -3.12
N ALA A 85 -14.26 0.13 -3.53
CA ALA A 85 -13.98 -0.98 -2.63
C ALA A 85 -12.48 -1.27 -2.50
N SER A 86 -11.73 -1.21 -3.59
CA SER A 86 -10.32 -1.60 -3.66
C SER A 86 -9.43 -0.74 -2.78
N ALA A 87 -8.45 -1.40 -2.16
CA ALA A 87 -7.49 -0.77 -1.27
C ALA A 87 -6.07 -0.69 -1.86
N SER A 88 -5.84 -1.21 -3.05
CA SER A 88 -4.57 -1.16 -3.77
C SER A 88 -4.56 -0.03 -4.79
N PRO A 89 -3.39 0.57 -5.10
CA PRO A 89 -3.28 1.55 -6.16
C PRO A 89 -3.74 1.01 -7.53
N ASP A 90 -4.08 1.91 -8.45
CA ASP A 90 -4.33 1.56 -9.84
C ASP A 90 -3.11 0.92 -10.49
N LEU A 91 -3.35 0.03 -11.47
CA LEU A 91 -2.28 -0.58 -12.27
C LEU A 91 -1.52 0.49 -13.08
N ASP A 92 -2.22 1.51 -13.57
CA ASP A 92 -1.62 2.58 -14.39
C ASP A 92 -0.64 3.49 -13.65
N VAL A 93 -0.70 3.50 -12.31
CA VAL A 93 0.23 4.30 -11.51
C VAL A 93 1.43 3.49 -11.02
N PHE A 94 1.46 2.18 -11.23
CA PHE A 94 2.60 1.37 -10.81
C PHE A 94 3.87 1.78 -11.57
N PRO A 95 4.99 2.02 -10.86
CA PRO A 95 6.24 2.45 -11.46
C PRO A 95 7.02 1.26 -12.05
N TYR A 96 6.36 0.43 -12.88
CA TYR A 96 6.94 -0.85 -13.31
C TYR A 96 8.23 -0.69 -14.11
N LEU A 97 8.33 0.32 -14.99
CA LEU A 97 9.55 0.58 -15.77
C LEU A 97 10.71 1.04 -14.89
N ASP A 98 10.44 1.96 -13.96
CA ASP A 98 11.44 2.44 -13.01
C ASP A 98 11.90 1.29 -12.11
N PHE A 99 10.95 0.48 -11.64
CA PHE A 99 11.26 -0.67 -10.79
C PHE A 99 12.02 -1.76 -11.53
N GLN A 100 11.67 -2.03 -12.79
CA GLN A 100 12.40 -2.94 -13.67
C GLN A 100 13.86 -2.46 -13.88
N HIS A 101 14.05 -1.16 -14.12
CA HIS A 101 15.40 -0.58 -14.21
C HIS A 101 16.20 -0.82 -12.92
N CYS A 102 15.58 -0.60 -11.77
CA CYS A 102 16.20 -0.84 -10.46
C CYS A 102 16.52 -2.32 -10.24
N LEU A 103 15.63 -3.22 -10.66
CA LEU A 103 15.86 -4.67 -10.57
C LEU A 103 17.05 -5.11 -11.43
N ASN A 104 17.13 -4.66 -12.68
CA ASN A 104 18.27 -4.95 -13.56
C ASN A 104 19.57 -4.41 -12.96
N LYS A 105 19.55 -3.18 -12.46
CA LYS A 105 20.71 -2.57 -11.80
C LYS A 105 21.12 -3.32 -10.53
N ALA A 106 20.16 -3.83 -9.77
CA ALA A 106 20.43 -4.67 -8.59
C ALA A 106 21.13 -5.96 -8.98
N ILE A 107 20.65 -6.66 -10.02
CA ILE A 107 21.27 -7.88 -10.54
C ILE A 107 22.72 -7.59 -11.01
N ASP A 108 22.94 -6.51 -11.76
CA ASP A 108 24.27 -6.11 -12.21
C ASP A 108 25.22 -5.80 -11.04
N THR A 109 24.70 -5.21 -9.97
CA THR A 109 25.50 -4.77 -8.82
C THR A 109 25.84 -5.94 -7.88
N TYR A 110 24.83 -6.71 -7.49
CA TYR A 110 24.94 -7.75 -6.46
C TYR A 110 25.20 -9.15 -7.05
N LYS A 111 24.92 -9.33 -8.35
CA LYS A 111 25.16 -10.59 -9.09
C LYS A 111 24.50 -11.79 -8.39
N TYR A 112 25.27 -12.89 -8.28
CA TYR A 112 24.79 -14.14 -7.69
C TYR A 112 24.39 -14.04 -6.21
N HIS A 113 24.82 -13.02 -5.47
CA HIS A 113 24.43 -12.84 -4.06
C HIS A 113 22.93 -12.69 -3.87
N LEU A 114 22.21 -12.16 -4.88
CA LEU A 114 20.75 -12.05 -4.83
C LEU A 114 20.00 -13.37 -5.00
N PHE A 115 20.69 -14.42 -5.41
CA PHE A 115 20.11 -15.74 -5.68
C PHE A 115 20.41 -16.76 -4.57
N THR A 116 20.90 -16.30 -3.43
CA THR A 116 21.16 -17.09 -2.25
C THR A 116 20.12 -16.81 -1.16
N TYR A 117 20.15 -17.59 -0.08
CA TYR A 117 19.38 -17.24 1.12
C TYR A 117 19.98 -15.98 1.76
N GLY A 118 19.11 -15.02 2.10
CA GLY A 118 19.49 -13.80 2.76
C GLY A 118 19.58 -13.94 4.29
N ASP A 119 19.78 -12.81 4.96
CA ASP A 119 19.70 -12.69 6.41
C ASP A 119 18.23 -12.52 6.84
N SER A 120 17.85 -13.08 8.01
CA SER A 120 16.51 -12.94 8.57
C SER A 120 16.13 -11.50 8.92
N HIS A 121 17.11 -10.60 9.08
CA HIS A 121 16.89 -9.17 9.29
C HIS A 121 16.59 -8.43 7.99
N GLY A 122 16.89 -9.04 6.84
CA GLY A 122 16.88 -8.43 5.52
C GLY A 122 18.24 -7.83 5.11
N LEU A 123 18.32 -7.41 3.84
CA LEU A 123 19.52 -6.89 3.20
C LEU A 123 20.08 -5.69 3.99
N GLU A 124 21.34 -5.80 4.43
CA GLU A 124 21.98 -4.79 5.27
C GLU A 124 22.02 -3.42 4.60
N THR A 125 22.37 -3.37 3.31
CA THR A 125 22.45 -2.12 2.56
C THR A 125 21.10 -1.43 2.40
N LEU A 126 19.99 -2.20 2.31
CA LEU A 126 18.64 -1.64 2.36
C LEU A 126 18.33 -1.10 3.76
N ARG A 127 18.66 -1.82 4.84
CA ARG A 127 18.43 -1.35 6.22
C ARG A 127 19.17 -0.04 6.50
N GLN A 128 20.42 0.08 6.03
CA GLN A 128 21.20 1.32 6.10
C GLN A 128 20.56 2.46 5.29
N THR A 129 20.05 2.17 4.09
CA THR A 129 19.32 3.13 3.26
C THR A 129 18.04 3.61 3.96
N LEU A 130 17.34 2.71 4.64
CA LEU A 130 16.13 3.03 5.38
C LEU A 130 16.38 3.91 6.60
N VAL A 131 17.57 3.93 7.19
CA VAL A 131 17.90 4.89 8.29
C VAL A 131 17.63 6.32 7.84
N SER A 132 18.17 6.73 6.71
CA SER A 132 17.98 8.09 6.17
C SER A 132 16.56 8.30 5.64
N HIS A 133 15.96 7.29 5.00
CA HIS A 133 14.62 7.37 4.46
C HIS A 133 13.57 7.56 5.56
N LEU A 134 13.64 6.77 6.63
CA LEU A 134 12.73 6.86 7.77
C LEU A 134 12.93 8.13 8.60
N ALA A 135 14.17 8.65 8.66
CA ALA A 135 14.42 9.94 9.31
C ALA A 135 13.64 11.08 8.63
N GLY A 136 13.41 11.01 7.32
CA GLY A 136 12.52 11.91 6.57
C GLY A 136 11.06 11.88 7.07
N ASP A 137 10.62 10.75 7.61
CA ASP A 137 9.30 10.56 8.23
C ASP A 137 9.32 10.77 9.76
N GLN A 138 10.39 11.37 10.31
CA GLN A 138 10.61 11.60 11.75
C GLN A 138 10.74 10.29 12.57
N VAL A 139 11.19 9.21 11.94
CA VAL A 139 11.49 7.94 12.58
C VAL A 139 12.99 7.73 12.64
N PHE A 140 13.60 8.01 13.79
CA PHE A 140 15.04 7.91 14.00
C PHE A 140 15.41 6.56 14.61
N ALA A 141 16.08 5.72 13.86
CA ALA A 141 16.50 4.39 14.30
C ALA A 141 17.87 4.01 13.73
N LYS A 142 18.61 3.19 14.47
CA LYS A 142 19.83 2.54 13.96
C LYS A 142 19.45 1.37 13.03
N ALA A 143 20.31 1.02 12.10
CA ALA A 143 20.06 -0.05 11.12
C ALA A 143 19.80 -1.42 11.79
N GLU A 144 20.40 -1.68 12.98
CA GLU A 144 20.22 -2.91 13.74
C GLU A 144 18.80 -3.05 14.31
N ARG A 145 18.07 -1.95 14.44
CA ARG A 145 16.68 -1.93 14.91
C ARG A 145 15.67 -1.98 13.77
N ILE A 146 16.11 -1.87 12.52
CA ILE A 146 15.28 -1.93 11.33
C ILE A 146 15.34 -3.33 10.74
N LEU A 147 14.20 -4.00 10.61
CA LEU A 147 14.12 -5.32 9.98
C LEU A 147 13.16 -5.28 8.79
N ILE A 148 13.48 -6.08 7.77
CA ILE A 148 12.66 -6.21 6.57
C ILE A 148 11.72 -7.41 6.74
N SER A 149 10.47 -7.25 6.31
CA SER A 149 9.43 -8.27 6.42
C SER A 149 8.70 -8.48 5.11
N SER A 150 8.01 -9.62 4.96
CA SER A 150 7.13 -9.92 3.84
C SER A 150 5.79 -9.18 3.95
N GLY A 151 5.87 -7.86 4.10
CA GLY A 151 4.77 -6.96 4.40
C GLY A 151 4.47 -6.84 5.90
N VAL A 152 3.63 -5.86 6.25
CA VAL A 152 3.29 -5.52 7.64
C VAL A 152 2.51 -6.63 8.34
N GLN A 153 1.69 -7.39 7.60
CA GLN A 153 0.89 -8.49 8.16
C GLN A 153 1.74 -9.53 8.88
N GLN A 154 2.86 -9.94 8.28
CA GLN A 154 3.78 -10.87 8.92
C GLN A 154 4.31 -10.34 10.25
N VAL A 155 4.65 -9.06 10.31
CA VAL A 155 5.11 -8.45 11.56
C VAL A 155 4.01 -8.48 12.62
N LEU A 156 2.78 -8.14 12.25
CA LEU A 156 1.62 -8.17 13.14
C LEU A 156 1.35 -9.59 13.69
N GLU A 157 1.48 -10.62 12.85
CA GLU A 157 1.35 -12.03 13.26
C GLU A 157 2.43 -12.44 14.27
N ILE A 158 3.69 -12.07 14.00
CA ILE A 158 4.80 -12.34 14.91
C ILE A 158 4.59 -11.63 16.25
N LEU A 159 4.28 -10.33 16.23
CA LEU A 159 4.05 -9.53 17.45
C LEU A 159 2.86 -10.06 18.25
N ALA A 160 1.82 -10.54 17.61
CA ALA A 160 0.66 -11.12 18.27
C ALA A 160 1.01 -12.39 19.05
N LYS A 161 1.86 -13.26 18.49
CA LYS A 161 2.24 -14.57 19.07
C LYS A 161 3.41 -14.51 20.06
N MET A 162 4.40 -13.64 19.82
CA MET A 162 5.59 -13.59 20.67
C MET A 162 5.31 -12.97 22.05
N PRO A 163 5.99 -13.42 23.11
CA PRO A 163 5.91 -12.77 24.42
C PRO A 163 6.62 -11.40 24.41
N PHE A 164 6.08 -10.47 25.19
CA PHE A 164 6.68 -9.14 25.39
C PHE A 164 7.32 -9.03 26.78
N PRO A 165 8.30 -8.13 26.97
CA PRO A 165 8.99 -7.98 28.25
C PRO A 165 8.08 -7.59 29.42
N ASN A 166 6.93 -6.95 29.13
CA ASN A 166 5.95 -6.57 30.14
C ASN A 166 5.11 -7.75 30.68
N GLY A 167 5.31 -8.98 30.18
CA GLY A 167 4.61 -10.18 30.67
C GLY A 167 3.11 -10.23 30.44
N LYS A 168 2.56 -9.28 29.66
CA LYS A 168 1.12 -9.16 29.39
C LYS A 168 0.73 -9.89 28.12
N SER A 169 -0.56 -10.20 27.94
CA SER A 169 -1.04 -11.05 26.82
C SER A 169 -2.13 -10.43 25.95
N THR A 170 -2.94 -9.53 26.48
CA THR A 170 -4.08 -8.94 25.75
C THR A 170 -3.63 -7.86 24.78
N ILE A 171 -4.13 -7.90 23.55
CA ILE A 171 -3.94 -6.86 22.55
C ILE A 171 -5.11 -5.90 22.63
N LEU A 172 -4.84 -4.59 22.73
CA LEU A 172 -5.85 -3.55 22.58
C LEU A 172 -5.83 -3.07 21.13
N VAL A 173 -7.01 -2.96 20.50
CA VAL A 173 -7.17 -2.50 19.11
C VAL A 173 -8.22 -1.40 19.02
N GLU A 174 -8.01 -0.47 18.11
CA GLU A 174 -9.02 0.53 17.77
C GLU A 174 -10.29 -0.14 17.20
N GLN A 175 -11.45 0.47 17.36
CA GLN A 175 -12.71 0.00 16.81
C GLN A 175 -13.48 1.19 16.19
N PRO A 176 -13.67 1.18 14.86
CA PRO A 176 -13.25 0.15 13.89
C PRO A 176 -11.73 0.11 13.67
N SER A 177 -11.21 -0.98 13.06
CA SER A 177 -9.80 -1.14 12.74
C SER A 177 -9.58 -2.03 11.50
N TYR A 178 -8.33 -2.36 11.20
CA TYR A 178 -7.93 -3.14 10.04
C TYR A 178 -8.53 -4.56 10.08
N ASP A 179 -9.45 -4.84 9.18
CA ASP A 179 -10.30 -6.04 9.16
C ASP A 179 -9.53 -7.36 9.07
N LEU A 180 -8.45 -7.42 8.29
CA LEU A 180 -7.65 -8.64 8.17
C LEU A 180 -6.93 -8.98 9.48
N TYR A 181 -6.47 -7.95 10.21
CA TYR A 181 -5.82 -8.18 11.48
C TYR A 181 -6.80 -8.58 12.59
N LEU A 182 -7.98 -7.96 12.63
CA LEU A 182 -9.04 -8.34 13.57
C LEU A 182 -9.42 -9.82 13.38
N ARG A 183 -9.71 -10.23 12.13
CA ARG A 183 -10.04 -11.63 11.80
C ARG A 183 -8.92 -12.60 12.15
N TYR A 184 -7.66 -12.21 11.94
CA TYR A 184 -6.52 -13.03 12.34
C TYR A 184 -6.48 -13.23 13.85
N LEU A 185 -6.63 -12.15 14.65
CA LEU A 185 -6.62 -12.24 16.11
C LEU A 185 -7.74 -13.15 16.64
N GLU A 186 -8.95 -13.02 16.09
CA GLU A 186 -10.09 -13.87 16.44
C GLU A 186 -9.88 -15.33 16.04
N ALA A 187 -9.43 -15.59 14.82
CA ALA A 187 -9.20 -16.95 14.32
C ALA A 187 -8.11 -17.70 15.10
N GLU A 188 -7.07 -17.01 15.55
CA GLU A 188 -6.00 -17.59 16.37
C GLU A 188 -6.33 -17.61 17.88
N GLY A 189 -7.51 -17.13 18.29
CA GLY A 189 -7.92 -17.08 19.69
C GLY A 189 -7.03 -16.20 20.57
N ILE A 190 -6.40 -15.17 19.99
CA ILE A 190 -5.52 -14.26 20.73
C ILE A 190 -6.36 -13.31 21.57
N PRO A 191 -6.06 -13.15 22.89
CA PRO A 191 -6.80 -12.22 23.74
C PRO A 191 -6.76 -10.81 23.18
N VAL A 192 -7.93 -10.28 22.77
CA VAL A 192 -8.06 -8.96 22.16
C VAL A 192 -9.21 -8.18 22.83
N ARG A 193 -9.04 -6.87 22.95
CA ARG A 193 -10.08 -5.93 23.42
C ARG A 193 -10.14 -4.73 22.49
N GLY A 194 -11.35 -4.21 22.29
CA GLY A 194 -11.58 -3.02 21.51
C GLY A 194 -11.62 -1.75 22.37
N ILE A 195 -11.21 -0.64 21.76
CA ILE A 195 -11.45 0.72 22.26
C ILE A 195 -12.03 1.56 21.12
N ALA A 196 -13.07 2.34 21.41
CA ALA A 196 -13.74 3.13 20.38
C ALA A 196 -12.81 4.22 19.80
N ARG A 197 -12.79 4.31 18.47
CA ARG A 197 -12.19 5.42 17.73
C ARG A 197 -13.19 6.00 16.76
N THR A 198 -13.32 7.30 16.79
CA THR A 198 -14.22 8.06 15.92
C THR A 198 -13.41 8.95 14.97
N ALA A 199 -14.12 9.67 14.08
CA ALA A 199 -13.50 10.71 13.27
C ALA A 199 -12.85 11.84 14.11
N LYS A 200 -13.27 11.99 15.38
CA LYS A 200 -12.73 12.98 16.33
C LYS A 200 -11.52 12.46 17.13
N GLY A 201 -11.08 11.22 16.89
CA GLY A 201 -9.97 10.61 17.60
C GLY A 201 -10.41 9.55 18.61
N ILE A 202 -9.61 9.35 19.64
CA ILE A 202 -9.78 8.36 20.71
C ILE A 202 -10.00 9.06 22.06
N ASP A 203 -10.79 8.46 22.95
CA ASP A 203 -10.89 8.94 24.32
C ASP A 203 -9.61 8.58 25.10
N LEU A 204 -8.82 9.60 25.40
CA LEU A 204 -7.55 9.44 26.13
C LEU A 204 -7.74 9.03 27.59
N GLN A 205 -8.89 9.35 28.22
CA GLN A 205 -9.18 8.92 29.58
C GLN A 205 -9.50 7.42 29.59
N GLU A 206 -10.35 6.96 28.67
CA GLU A 206 -10.62 5.54 28.49
C GLU A 206 -9.34 4.77 28.16
N LEU A 207 -8.49 5.29 27.26
CA LEU A 207 -7.22 4.66 26.92
C LEU A 207 -6.31 4.52 28.14
N GLU A 208 -6.20 5.57 28.96
CA GLU A 208 -5.44 5.53 30.20
C GLU A 208 -5.99 4.50 31.21
N GLU A 209 -7.30 4.40 31.35
CA GLU A 209 -7.96 3.40 32.19
C GLU A 209 -7.68 1.98 31.70
N ARG A 210 -7.78 1.73 30.38
CA ARG A 210 -7.43 0.42 29.77
C ARG A 210 -5.98 0.04 30.04
N PHE A 211 -5.04 0.99 29.90
CA PHE A 211 -3.62 0.73 30.19
C PHE A 211 -3.36 0.49 31.67
N ARG A 212 -4.00 1.27 32.55
CA ARG A 212 -3.90 1.15 34.01
C ARG A 212 -4.49 -0.16 34.53
N SER A 213 -5.60 -0.64 33.96
CA SER A 213 -6.26 -1.88 34.39
C SER A 213 -5.36 -3.13 34.27
N GLY A 214 -4.23 -3.02 33.57
CA GLY A 214 -3.27 -4.09 33.38
C GLY A 214 -3.66 -5.08 32.29
N GLY A 215 -2.77 -6.02 32.00
CA GLY A 215 -3.01 -7.08 31.04
C GLY A 215 -2.80 -6.70 29.57
N ILE A 216 -2.72 -5.41 29.22
CA ILE A 216 -2.50 -4.99 27.82
C ILE A 216 -1.03 -5.16 27.44
N LYS A 217 -0.78 -6.07 26.51
CA LYS A 217 0.54 -6.36 25.94
C LYS A 217 1.00 -5.22 25.04
N PHE A 218 0.16 -4.87 24.07
CA PHE A 218 0.34 -3.69 23.25
C PHE A 218 -1.01 -3.15 22.74
N PHE A 219 -0.98 -1.88 22.35
CA PHE A 219 -2.04 -1.18 21.64
C PHE A 219 -1.67 -1.09 20.17
N TYR A 220 -2.50 -1.70 19.28
CA TYR A 220 -2.38 -1.58 17.83
C TYR A 220 -3.18 -0.39 17.35
N THR A 221 -2.54 0.50 16.59
CA THR A 221 -3.14 1.74 16.12
C THR A 221 -2.59 2.17 14.76
N MET A 222 -3.43 2.82 13.97
CA MET A 222 -3.07 3.53 12.75
C MET A 222 -3.16 5.04 12.99
N SER A 223 -2.06 5.68 13.38
CA SER A 223 -2.04 7.08 13.81
C SER A 223 -2.34 8.08 12.70
N ARG A 224 -2.07 7.71 11.44
CA ARG A 224 -2.28 8.51 10.22
C ARG A 224 -3.18 7.79 9.23
N TYR A 225 -4.10 8.54 8.59
CA TYR A 225 -4.95 8.04 7.48
C TYR A 225 -5.61 6.69 7.79
N HIS A 226 -6.25 6.62 8.94
CA HIS A 226 -6.80 5.40 9.52
C HIS A 226 -7.71 4.62 8.56
N ASN A 227 -7.55 3.31 8.48
CA ASN A 227 -8.47 2.42 7.78
C ASN A 227 -9.47 1.80 8.79
N PRO A 228 -10.79 2.12 8.71
CA PRO A 228 -11.53 2.69 7.57
C PRO A 228 -11.88 4.18 7.67
N LEU A 229 -11.52 4.89 8.73
CA LEU A 229 -12.05 6.23 9.02
C LEU A 229 -11.48 7.33 8.09
N GLY A 230 -10.24 7.17 7.60
CA GLY A 230 -9.50 8.17 6.83
C GLY A 230 -8.84 9.26 7.67
N THR A 231 -9.23 9.42 8.94
CA THR A 231 -8.72 10.47 9.84
C THR A 231 -7.37 10.14 10.45
N SER A 232 -6.69 11.16 10.98
CA SER A 232 -5.42 11.04 11.70
C SER A 232 -5.57 11.57 13.13
N TYR A 233 -4.76 11.06 14.06
CA TYR A 233 -4.68 11.65 15.39
C TYR A 233 -4.08 13.05 15.38
N SER A 234 -4.51 13.90 16.27
CA SER A 234 -3.86 15.17 16.58
C SER A 234 -2.45 14.96 17.17
N ALA A 235 -1.63 16.00 17.16
CA ALA A 235 -0.30 15.94 17.77
C ALA A 235 -0.38 15.66 19.29
N GLU A 236 -1.39 16.21 19.95
CA GLU A 236 -1.66 16.02 21.38
C GLU A 236 -2.01 14.55 21.69
N GLU A 237 -2.87 13.92 20.88
CA GLU A 237 -3.20 12.51 21.05
C GLU A 237 -1.98 11.62 20.86
N ARG A 238 -1.16 11.84 19.82
CA ARG A 238 0.07 11.07 19.58
C ARG A 238 1.07 11.18 20.71
N LYS A 239 1.28 12.40 21.24
CA LYS A 239 2.11 12.64 22.41
C LYS A 239 1.57 11.96 23.68
N ALA A 240 0.25 12.02 23.88
CA ALA A 240 -0.41 11.40 25.02
C ALA A 240 -0.29 9.87 24.95
N ILE A 241 -0.53 9.25 23.79
CA ILE A 241 -0.39 7.80 23.58
C ILE A 241 1.04 7.35 23.90
N ALA A 242 2.07 8.02 23.35
CA ALA A 242 3.47 7.67 23.64
C ALA A 242 3.80 7.79 25.15
N ARG A 243 3.33 8.85 25.80
CA ARG A 243 3.53 9.06 27.25
C ARG A 243 2.83 7.98 28.09
N LEU A 244 1.58 7.64 27.75
CA LEU A 244 0.80 6.62 28.47
C LEU A 244 1.43 5.23 28.28
N ALA A 245 1.96 4.91 27.11
CA ALA A 245 2.68 3.68 26.82
C ALA A 245 3.84 3.47 27.82
N GLY A 246 4.71 4.45 27.96
CA GLY A 246 5.81 4.39 28.92
C GLY A 246 5.36 4.37 30.39
N LYS A 247 4.31 5.15 30.73
CA LYS A 247 3.78 5.23 32.10
C LYS A 247 3.25 3.89 32.62
N TYR A 248 2.60 3.12 31.76
CA TYR A 248 1.91 1.87 32.14
C TYR A 248 2.61 0.61 31.63
N ASP A 249 3.82 0.72 31.08
CA ASP A 249 4.55 -0.39 30.46
C ASP A 249 3.65 -1.17 29.48
N VAL A 250 3.04 -0.45 28.53
CA VAL A 250 2.26 -0.98 27.43
C VAL A 250 2.98 -0.62 26.14
N TYR A 251 3.22 -1.58 25.26
CA TYR A 251 3.79 -1.26 23.96
C TYR A 251 2.73 -0.66 23.03
N VAL A 252 3.15 0.14 22.06
CA VAL A 252 2.31 0.61 20.96
C VAL A 252 2.85 0.01 19.67
N VAL A 253 1.99 -0.59 18.88
CA VAL A 253 2.30 -1.03 17.52
C VAL A 253 1.64 -0.03 16.57
N GLU A 254 2.44 0.91 16.07
CA GLU A 254 2.01 1.97 15.16
C GLU A 254 2.13 1.49 13.72
N ASP A 255 1.00 1.21 13.07
CA ASP A 255 0.93 0.84 11.66
C ASP A 255 0.79 2.09 10.78
N ASP A 256 1.93 2.57 10.28
CA ASP A 256 2.03 3.77 9.48
C ASP A 256 2.10 3.44 7.98
N TYR A 257 1.20 2.61 7.53
CA TYR A 257 1.16 2.05 6.17
C TYR A 257 0.90 3.09 5.07
N MET A 258 0.49 4.30 5.43
CA MET A 258 0.24 5.43 4.54
C MET A 258 1.14 6.64 4.82
N ALA A 259 2.27 6.47 5.49
CA ALA A 259 3.22 7.54 5.79
C ALA A 259 3.55 8.45 4.59
N ASP A 260 3.57 7.86 3.40
CA ASP A 260 3.97 8.53 2.16
C ASP A 260 2.83 9.31 1.46
N LEU A 261 1.59 9.23 1.93
CA LEU A 261 0.40 9.74 1.23
C LEU A 261 -0.13 11.07 1.79
N GLY A 262 0.70 11.86 2.43
CA GLY A 262 0.31 13.16 2.96
C GLY A 262 1.33 14.27 2.69
N ALA A 263 0.85 15.50 2.42
CA ALA A 263 1.71 16.68 2.30
C ALA A 263 2.16 17.21 3.65
N GLU A 264 1.35 17.01 4.68
CA GLU A 264 1.66 17.50 6.01
C GLU A 264 2.64 16.55 6.69
N ARG A 265 3.72 17.10 7.21
CA ARG A 265 4.66 16.34 8.06
C ARG A 265 4.03 16.16 9.43
N PHE A 266 3.28 15.07 9.58
CA PHE A 266 2.84 14.62 10.89
C PHE A 266 3.92 13.74 11.48
N ASP A 267 4.44 14.11 12.65
CA ASP A 267 5.31 13.23 13.39
C ASP A 267 4.52 11.99 13.84
N PRO A 268 5.01 10.75 13.63
CA PRO A 268 4.35 9.56 14.13
C PRO A 268 4.40 9.50 15.68
N ILE A 269 3.65 8.58 16.29
CA ILE A 269 3.74 8.32 17.75
C ILE A 269 5.18 7.97 18.14
N HIS A 270 5.87 7.21 17.27
CA HIS A 270 7.27 6.85 17.43
C HIS A 270 8.20 8.06 17.66
N ALA A 271 7.93 9.21 17.03
CA ALA A 271 8.74 10.42 17.20
C ALA A 271 8.67 10.99 18.65
N TYR A 272 7.60 10.69 19.37
CA TYR A 272 7.39 11.15 20.76
C TYR A 272 7.77 10.09 21.81
N ASP A 273 8.21 8.89 21.38
CA ASP A 273 8.57 7.79 22.27
C ASP A 273 9.93 8.03 22.95
N ARG A 274 9.89 8.38 24.22
CA ARG A 274 11.09 8.53 25.08
C ARG A 274 11.37 7.29 25.93
N SER A 275 10.49 6.31 25.91
CA SER A 275 10.51 5.13 26.79
C SER A 275 10.84 3.83 26.08
N SER A 276 11.04 3.86 24.76
CA SER A 276 11.27 2.69 23.92
C SER A 276 10.14 1.66 23.99
N HIS A 277 8.90 2.14 23.87
CA HIS A 277 7.68 1.31 23.88
C HIS A 277 6.95 1.30 22.52
N VAL A 278 7.40 2.07 21.52
CA VAL A 278 6.73 2.12 20.21
C VAL A 278 7.46 1.24 19.19
N VAL A 279 6.73 0.27 18.65
CA VAL A 279 7.07 -0.48 17.44
C VAL A 279 6.50 0.28 16.26
N TYR A 280 7.33 0.66 15.30
CA TYR A 280 6.88 1.39 14.11
C TYR A 280 6.89 0.46 12.89
N LEU A 281 5.80 0.47 12.13
CA LEU A 281 5.63 -0.33 10.91
C LEU A 281 5.48 0.56 9.69
N LYS A 282 6.26 0.28 8.64
CA LYS A 282 6.15 0.94 7.33
C LYS A 282 5.83 -0.08 6.24
N SER A 283 4.84 0.22 5.41
CA SER A 283 4.47 -0.61 4.25
C SER A 283 4.87 0.07 2.96
N PHE A 284 5.45 -0.67 2.02
CA PHE A 284 5.74 -0.19 0.66
C PHE A 284 4.64 -0.55 -0.34
N SER A 285 3.64 -1.35 0.07
CA SER A 285 2.58 -1.87 -0.81
C SER A 285 1.62 -0.80 -1.32
N LYS A 286 1.45 0.32 -0.60
CA LYS A 286 0.52 1.39 -0.97
C LYS A 286 1.14 2.46 -1.86
N ILE A 287 2.46 2.59 -1.77
CA ILE A 287 3.18 3.59 -2.56
C ILE A 287 3.77 3.01 -3.85
N ILE A 288 4.26 1.76 -3.83
CA ILE A 288 4.85 1.14 -5.01
C ILE A 288 3.82 0.20 -5.65
N PHE A 289 3.69 -1.03 -5.16
CA PHE A 289 2.65 -1.98 -5.54
C PHE A 289 2.56 -3.14 -4.53
N PRO A 290 1.36 -3.75 -4.35
CA PRO A 290 1.16 -4.79 -3.34
C PRO A 290 2.01 -6.06 -3.57
N GLY A 291 2.26 -6.41 -4.84
CA GLY A 291 3.06 -7.58 -5.23
C GLY A 291 4.54 -7.52 -4.82
N LEU A 292 5.05 -6.33 -4.44
CA LEU A 292 6.41 -6.17 -3.94
C LEU A 292 6.67 -6.96 -2.65
N ARG A 293 5.64 -7.12 -1.82
CA ARG A 293 5.69 -7.85 -0.54
C ARG A 293 6.83 -7.43 0.38
N LEU A 294 7.04 -6.12 0.53
CA LEU A 294 8.02 -5.57 1.45
C LEU A 294 7.38 -4.62 2.46
N GLY A 295 7.81 -4.77 3.70
CA GLY A 295 7.58 -3.85 4.80
C GLY A 295 8.85 -3.70 5.63
N ALA A 296 8.89 -2.65 6.44
CA ALA A 296 9.94 -2.46 7.43
C ALA A 296 9.32 -2.30 8.81
N VAL A 297 10.01 -2.85 9.81
CA VAL A 297 9.66 -2.65 11.21
C VAL A 297 10.85 -2.04 11.96
N VAL A 298 10.58 -1.04 12.78
CA VAL A 298 11.54 -0.49 13.75
C VAL A 298 11.15 -0.99 15.13
N LEU A 299 12.00 -1.81 15.72
CA LEU A 299 11.75 -2.42 17.03
C LEU A 299 12.46 -1.68 18.16
N PRO A 300 11.82 -1.54 19.34
CA PRO A 300 12.50 -1.33 20.59
C PRO A 300 13.58 -2.41 20.86
N GLU A 301 14.73 -2.02 21.37
CA GLU A 301 15.87 -2.93 21.57
C GLU A 301 15.48 -4.17 22.40
N ARG A 302 14.65 -3.97 23.42
CA ARG A 302 14.15 -5.05 24.29
C ARG A 302 13.37 -6.14 23.57
N LEU A 303 12.80 -5.85 22.40
CA LEU A 303 12.03 -6.80 21.60
C LEU A 303 12.86 -7.56 20.58
N LEU A 304 14.03 -7.07 20.18
CA LEU A 304 14.86 -7.63 19.11
C LEU A 304 15.14 -9.13 19.31
N LYS A 305 15.68 -9.49 20.47
CA LYS A 305 16.05 -10.89 20.78
C LYS A 305 14.86 -11.84 20.66
N THR A 306 13.70 -11.43 21.16
CA THR A 306 12.49 -12.27 21.10
C THR A 306 11.93 -12.31 19.69
N TYR A 307 11.89 -11.18 18.99
CA TYR A 307 11.41 -11.10 17.62
C TYR A 307 12.24 -12.02 16.68
N HIS A 308 13.56 -12.04 16.81
CA HIS A 308 14.44 -12.91 16.03
C HIS A 308 14.17 -14.40 16.25
N LYS A 309 13.76 -14.82 17.45
CA LYS A 309 13.37 -16.21 17.70
C LYS A 309 12.09 -16.62 16.94
N TYR A 310 11.21 -15.68 16.67
CA TYR A 310 9.95 -15.90 15.93
C TYR A 310 10.12 -15.68 14.43
N LYS A 311 11.07 -14.83 14.03
CA LYS A 311 11.48 -14.64 12.64
C LYS A 311 12.87 -15.25 12.43
N ASN A 312 12.96 -16.57 12.41
CA ASN A 312 14.22 -17.32 12.47
C ASN A 312 14.80 -17.70 11.08
N TYR A 313 14.16 -17.33 9.99
CA TYR A 313 14.65 -17.59 8.62
C TYR A 313 14.37 -16.41 7.68
N PRO A 314 15.14 -16.28 6.58
CA PRO A 314 14.90 -15.26 5.57
C PRO A 314 13.66 -15.63 4.74
N ASP A 315 12.70 -14.73 4.69
CA ASP A 315 11.38 -14.92 4.08
C ASP A 315 11.02 -13.85 3.03
N THR A 316 11.97 -12.95 2.76
CA THR A 316 11.78 -11.85 1.82
C THR A 316 12.78 -11.95 0.67
N SER A 317 12.28 -11.69 -0.55
CA SER A 317 13.10 -11.72 -1.76
C SER A 317 14.23 -10.70 -1.71
N LEU A 318 15.49 -11.15 -1.84
CA LEU A 318 16.64 -10.26 -1.94
C LEU A 318 16.59 -9.40 -3.22
N LEU A 319 16.01 -9.93 -4.31
CA LEU A 319 15.79 -9.19 -5.56
C LEU A 319 14.90 -7.98 -5.32
N SER A 320 13.77 -8.16 -4.62
CA SER A 320 12.85 -7.07 -4.29
C SER A 320 13.50 -6.06 -3.34
N GLN A 321 14.27 -6.53 -2.36
CA GLN A 321 14.96 -5.68 -1.40
C GLN A 321 16.04 -4.81 -2.07
N ALA A 322 16.88 -5.39 -2.92
CA ALA A 322 17.94 -4.67 -3.62
C ALA A 322 17.36 -3.68 -4.66
N ALA A 323 16.27 -4.06 -5.34
CA ALA A 323 15.58 -3.14 -6.25
C ALA A 323 14.98 -1.94 -5.49
N LEU A 324 14.35 -2.16 -4.32
CA LEU A 324 13.83 -1.09 -3.47
C LEU A 324 14.94 -0.17 -2.97
N GLU A 325 16.07 -0.72 -2.54
CA GLU A 325 17.23 0.07 -2.13
C GLU A 325 17.67 1.05 -3.22
N ILE A 326 17.85 0.55 -4.45
CA ILE A 326 18.27 1.37 -5.59
C ILE A 326 17.19 2.40 -5.93
N TYR A 327 15.91 2.01 -5.87
CA TYR A 327 14.77 2.87 -6.13
C TYR A 327 14.74 4.08 -5.19
N ILE A 328 15.05 3.87 -3.90
CA ILE A 328 15.17 4.92 -2.90
C ILE A 328 16.41 5.79 -3.17
N LYS A 329 17.59 5.16 -3.31
CA LYS A 329 18.88 5.87 -3.49
C LYS A 329 18.92 6.77 -4.71
N ASN A 330 18.25 6.37 -5.80
CA ASN A 330 18.20 7.13 -7.05
C ASN A 330 17.13 8.25 -7.03
N GLY A 331 16.44 8.46 -5.90
CA GLY A 331 15.38 9.46 -5.78
C GLY A 331 14.11 9.15 -6.59
N MET A 332 14.00 7.94 -7.17
CA MET A 332 12.81 7.51 -7.91
C MET A 332 11.62 7.35 -6.97
N TYR A 333 11.86 6.89 -5.73
CA TYR A 333 10.84 6.76 -4.70
C TYR A 333 10.15 8.10 -4.41
N GLU A 334 10.92 9.16 -4.17
CA GLU A 334 10.37 10.49 -3.85
C GLU A 334 9.60 11.09 -5.04
N ARG A 335 10.09 10.93 -6.28
CA ARG A 335 9.35 11.36 -7.47
C ARG A 335 8.01 10.66 -7.62
N HIS A 336 8.01 9.34 -7.40
CA HIS A 336 6.79 8.54 -7.46
C HIS A 336 5.81 8.91 -6.33
N LYS A 337 6.31 9.10 -5.11
CA LYS A 337 5.55 9.57 -3.95
C LYS A 337 4.79 10.86 -4.26
N HIS A 338 5.45 11.85 -4.83
CA HIS A 338 4.79 13.11 -5.23
C HIS A 338 3.68 12.91 -6.27
N LYS A 339 3.92 12.05 -7.27
CA LYS A 339 2.91 11.72 -8.29
C LYS A 339 1.66 11.08 -7.68
N ILE A 340 1.85 10.05 -6.85
CA ILE A 340 0.76 9.33 -6.18
C ILE A 340 0.00 10.24 -5.23
N TYR A 341 0.73 11.04 -4.45
CA TYR A 341 0.14 12.00 -3.54
C TYR A 341 -0.83 12.95 -4.26
N SER A 342 -0.36 13.63 -5.32
CA SER A 342 -1.19 14.58 -6.09
C SER A 342 -2.45 13.91 -6.66
N LEU A 343 -2.32 12.68 -7.17
CA LEU A 343 -3.44 11.92 -7.70
C LEU A 343 -4.52 11.65 -6.63
N TYR A 344 -4.11 11.22 -5.44
CA TYR A 344 -5.07 10.90 -4.38
C TYR A 344 -5.67 12.14 -3.74
N GLU A 345 -4.90 13.24 -3.62
CA GLU A 345 -5.44 14.53 -3.18
C GLU A 345 -6.53 15.03 -4.12
N GLU A 346 -6.32 14.95 -5.44
CA GLU A 346 -7.33 15.35 -6.42
C GLU A 346 -8.59 14.49 -6.35
N ARG A 347 -8.44 13.17 -6.24
CA ARG A 347 -9.58 12.24 -6.10
C ARG A 347 -10.35 12.47 -4.80
N MET A 348 -9.64 12.72 -3.71
CA MET A 348 -10.26 12.99 -2.41
C MET A 348 -11.02 14.32 -2.42
N ARG A 349 -10.46 15.35 -3.04
CA ARG A 349 -11.14 16.62 -3.24
C ARG A 349 -12.44 16.46 -4.02
N GLU A 350 -12.41 15.73 -5.15
CA GLU A 350 -13.61 15.44 -5.94
C GLU A 350 -14.65 14.66 -5.13
N LEU A 351 -14.24 13.69 -4.31
CA LEU A 351 -15.13 12.93 -3.43
C LEU A 351 -15.84 13.85 -2.44
N ASN A 352 -15.10 14.74 -1.76
CA ASN A 352 -15.67 15.68 -0.78
C ASN A 352 -16.61 16.70 -1.46
N GLU A 353 -16.24 17.22 -2.63
CA GLU A 353 -17.07 18.15 -3.39
C GLU A 353 -18.36 17.46 -3.88
N ALA A 354 -18.28 16.23 -4.38
CA ALA A 354 -19.43 15.46 -4.79
C ALA A 354 -20.37 15.15 -3.61
N LEU A 355 -19.80 14.80 -2.45
CA LEU A 355 -20.59 14.54 -1.25
C LEU A 355 -21.32 15.83 -0.81
N ARG A 356 -20.66 16.98 -0.75
CA ARG A 356 -21.32 18.27 -0.43
C ARG A 356 -22.46 18.60 -1.41
N ARG A 357 -22.25 18.34 -2.71
CA ARG A 357 -23.21 18.63 -3.78
C ARG A 357 -24.46 17.73 -3.73
N HIS A 358 -24.30 16.44 -3.44
CA HIS A 358 -25.38 15.47 -3.55
C HIS A 358 -26.03 15.11 -2.21
N ASN A 359 -25.37 15.39 -1.08
CA ASN A 359 -25.85 15.03 0.27
C ASN A 359 -26.42 16.22 1.03
N GLU A 360 -27.16 17.12 0.37
CA GLU A 360 -27.76 18.33 0.97
C GLU A 360 -28.64 18.02 2.19
N ALA A 361 -29.34 16.88 2.16
CA ALA A 361 -30.19 16.43 3.26
C ALA A 361 -29.40 15.86 4.46
N GLY A 362 -28.07 15.80 4.41
CA GLY A 362 -27.22 15.30 5.50
C GLY A 362 -27.43 13.82 5.86
N LEU A 363 -27.90 13.00 4.91
CA LEU A 363 -28.17 11.58 5.14
C LEU A 363 -26.93 10.75 5.45
N ILE A 364 -25.79 11.15 4.92
CA ILE A 364 -24.47 10.51 5.11
C ILE A 364 -23.61 11.45 5.93
N GLU A 365 -23.14 10.99 7.08
CA GLU A 365 -22.12 11.70 7.85
C GLU A 365 -20.73 11.21 7.40
N ALA A 366 -19.81 12.13 7.08
CA ALA A 366 -18.43 11.82 6.72
C ALA A 366 -17.49 12.92 7.21
N ALA A 367 -16.26 12.55 7.58
CA ALA A 367 -15.22 13.52 7.85
C ALA A 367 -14.74 14.15 6.54
N ASP A 368 -14.40 15.44 6.55
CA ASP A 368 -13.73 16.12 5.43
C ASP A 368 -12.26 15.72 5.44
N VAL A 369 -11.94 14.63 4.77
CA VAL A 369 -10.59 14.05 4.69
C VAL A 369 -9.90 14.58 3.43
N ARG A 370 -8.81 15.32 3.61
CA ARG A 370 -8.06 15.88 2.47
C ARG A 370 -7.05 14.89 1.88
N TYR A 371 -6.44 14.05 2.71
CA TYR A 371 -5.32 13.19 2.36
C TYR A 371 -5.61 11.72 2.67
N GLY A 372 -4.84 10.81 2.09
CA GLY A 372 -5.07 9.38 2.20
C GLY A 372 -6.00 8.87 1.11
N VAL A 373 -6.57 7.69 1.30
CA VAL A 373 -7.40 7.03 0.27
C VAL A 373 -8.76 6.55 0.79
N TYR A 374 -9.03 6.66 2.09
CA TYR A 374 -10.25 6.15 2.71
C TYR A 374 -11.09 7.25 3.31
N VAL A 375 -12.41 7.08 3.24
CA VAL A 375 -13.40 7.85 4.00
C VAL A 375 -14.49 6.90 4.49
N GLN A 376 -14.89 7.06 5.73
CA GLN A 376 -16.08 6.42 6.30
C GLN A 376 -17.34 7.22 5.91
N PHE A 377 -18.29 6.57 5.25
CA PHE A 377 -19.64 7.10 5.06
C PHE A 377 -20.55 6.46 6.08
N LYS A 378 -20.82 7.16 7.18
CA LYS A 378 -21.74 6.73 8.22
C LYS A 378 -23.17 6.85 7.73
N LEU A 379 -23.96 5.81 7.95
CA LEU A 379 -25.29 5.63 7.41
C LEU A 379 -26.36 5.75 8.51
N PRO A 380 -27.58 6.19 8.16
CA PRO A 380 -28.73 6.11 9.07
C PRO A 380 -28.96 4.68 9.59
N LYS A 381 -29.39 4.56 10.84
CA LYS A 381 -29.65 3.25 11.48
C LYS A 381 -30.70 2.41 10.74
N THR A 382 -31.63 3.05 10.04
CA THR A 382 -32.73 2.44 9.25
C THR A 382 -32.21 1.73 7.97
N VAL A 383 -31.07 2.12 7.43
CA VAL A 383 -30.52 1.55 6.19
C VAL A 383 -30.02 0.12 6.42
N ASN A 384 -30.48 -0.82 5.59
CA ASN A 384 -29.92 -2.17 5.54
C ASN A 384 -28.70 -2.18 4.62
N ILE A 385 -27.49 -2.41 5.20
CA ILE A 385 -26.20 -2.32 4.46
C ILE A 385 -26.12 -3.38 3.37
N GLU A 386 -26.53 -4.62 3.60
CA GLU A 386 -26.43 -5.71 2.63
C GLU A 386 -27.31 -5.40 1.39
N ARG A 387 -28.53 -4.93 1.61
CA ARG A 387 -29.41 -4.49 0.52
C ARG A 387 -28.83 -3.28 -0.23
N LEU A 388 -28.26 -2.33 0.51
CA LEU A 388 -27.60 -1.17 -0.09
C LEU A 388 -26.45 -1.60 -1.02
N ILE A 389 -25.53 -2.42 -0.54
CA ILE A 389 -24.37 -2.90 -1.31
C ILE A 389 -24.84 -3.66 -2.56
N LYS A 390 -25.86 -4.52 -2.45
CA LYS A 390 -26.43 -5.23 -3.60
C LYS A 390 -26.95 -4.27 -4.67
N ARG A 391 -27.77 -3.27 -4.28
CA ARG A 391 -28.31 -2.26 -5.23
C ARG A 391 -27.21 -1.41 -5.85
N LEU A 392 -26.17 -1.04 -5.09
CA LEU A 392 -25.02 -0.32 -5.61
C LEU A 392 -24.27 -1.16 -6.65
N ALA A 393 -24.07 -2.45 -6.40
CA ALA A 393 -23.43 -3.37 -7.35
C ALA A 393 -24.24 -3.50 -8.66
N GLU A 394 -25.60 -3.57 -8.58
CA GLU A 394 -26.49 -3.55 -9.75
C GLU A 394 -26.32 -2.26 -10.58
N ARG A 395 -25.98 -1.15 -9.93
CA ARG A 395 -25.68 0.15 -10.56
C ARG A 395 -24.19 0.36 -10.85
N LYS A 396 -23.40 -0.68 -10.88
CA LYS A 396 -21.95 -0.65 -11.16
C LYS A 396 -21.15 0.25 -10.20
N VAL A 397 -21.50 0.27 -8.92
CA VAL A 397 -20.76 0.94 -7.85
C VAL A 397 -20.37 -0.09 -6.79
N SER A 398 -19.08 -0.26 -6.53
CA SER A 398 -18.57 -1.18 -5.52
C SER A 398 -18.10 -0.42 -4.27
N VAL A 399 -18.50 -0.89 -3.09
CA VAL A 399 -18.15 -0.34 -1.79
C VAL A 399 -17.91 -1.47 -0.78
N VAL A 400 -17.30 -1.16 0.38
CA VAL A 400 -17.05 -2.16 1.43
C VAL A 400 -17.94 -1.89 2.64
N SER A 401 -18.60 -2.96 3.15
CA SER A 401 -19.36 -2.91 4.41
C SER A 401 -18.47 -2.56 5.59
N GLY A 402 -19.01 -1.79 6.54
CA GLY A 402 -18.32 -1.48 7.80
C GLY A 402 -18.22 -2.64 8.79
N LYS A 403 -19.01 -3.69 8.61
CA LYS A 403 -19.07 -4.82 9.55
C LYS A 403 -17.73 -5.50 9.83
N PRO A 404 -16.90 -5.85 8.82
CA PRO A 404 -15.63 -6.55 9.02
C PRO A 404 -14.58 -5.76 9.81
N PHE A 405 -14.78 -4.45 9.96
CA PHE A 405 -13.82 -3.59 10.67
C PHE A 405 -14.03 -3.57 12.19
N TYR A 406 -14.94 -4.38 12.71
CA TYR A 406 -15.20 -4.53 14.13
C TYR A 406 -14.95 -5.96 14.60
N LEU A 407 -14.46 -6.10 15.84
CA LEU A 407 -14.45 -7.38 16.54
C LEU A 407 -15.89 -7.89 16.72
N ALA A 408 -16.06 -9.21 16.71
CA ALA A 408 -17.39 -9.83 16.78
C ALA A 408 -18.17 -9.49 18.05
N ASP A 409 -17.49 -9.26 19.16
CA ASP A 409 -18.05 -8.94 20.48
C ASP A 409 -18.12 -7.43 20.78
N PHE A 410 -17.62 -6.56 19.89
CA PHE A 410 -17.66 -5.12 20.15
C PHE A 410 -19.08 -4.56 20.02
N ALA A 411 -19.60 -3.98 21.11
CA ALA A 411 -20.99 -3.56 21.19
C ALA A 411 -21.32 -2.24 20.48
N GLU A 412 -20.38 -1.27 20.52
CA GLU A 412 -20.57 0.10 20.03
C GLU A 412 -20.25 0.23 18.54
N ARG A 413 -21.00 -0.50 17.68
CA ARG A 413 -20.74 -0.49 16.23
C ARG A 413 -21.54 0.59 15.53
N GLU A 414 -20.85 1.40 14.76
CA GLU A 414 -21.49 2.32 13.82
C GLU A 414 -21.85 1.62 12.52
N LYS A 415 -22.93 2.07 11.91
CA LYS A 415 -23.37 1.58 10.61
C LYS A 415 -22.74 2.45 9.52
N PHE A 416 -21.84 1.89 8.72
CA PHE A 416 -21.14 2.63 7.67
C PHE A 416 -20.74 1.76 6.48
N ILE A 417 -20.39 2.41 5.37
CA ILE A 417 -19.60 1.85 4.27
C ILE A 417 -18.26 2.57 4.19
N ARG A 418 -17.19 1.83 3.88
CA ARG A 418 -15.89 2.41 3.57
C ARG A 418 -15.82 2.74 2.09
N ILE A 419 -15.45 3.96 1.79
CA ILE A 419 -15.16 4.47 0.46
C ILE A 419 -13.64 4.55 0.29
N SER A 420 -13.13 4.06 -0.83
CA SER A 420 -11.73 4.17 -1.23
C SER A 420 -11.61 4.88 -2.58
N VAL A 421 -10.76 5.88 -2.67
CA VAL A 421 -10.47 6.57 -3.93
C VAL A 421 -9.27 5.96 -4.67
N SER A 422 -8.69 4.86 -4.16
CA SER A 422 -7.46 4.26 -4.70
C SER A 422 -7.56 3.94 -6.18
N ARG A 423 -8.69 3.39 -6.64
CA ARG A 423 -8.95 2.98 -8.03
C ARG A 423 -10.10 3.72 -8.68
N ALA A 424 -10.75 4.65 -7.97
CA ALA A 424 -11.85 5.41 -8.53
C ALA A 424 -11.34 6.41 -9.59
N GLN A 425 -11.85 6.31 -10.81
CA GLN A 425 -11.56 7.28 -11.85
C GLN A 425 -12.12 8.64 -11.45
N ARG A 426 -11.29 9.69 -11.46
CA ARG A 426 -11.65 11.02 -10.95
C ARG A 426 -12.96 11.53 -11.58
N GLU A 427 -13.11 11.36 -12.89
CA GLU A 427 -14.26 11.84 -13.68
C GLU A 427 -15.57 11.15 -13.28
N ARG A 428 -15.48 9.94 -12.68
CA ARG A 428 -16.62 9.14 -12.28
C ARG A 428 -16.94 9.18 -10.79
N ILE A 429 -16.09 9.81 -9.97
CA ILE A 429 -16.32 9.91 -8.52
C ILE A 429 -17.66 10.60 -8.24
N GLY A 430 -17.95 11.70 -8.93
CA GLY A 430 -19.21 12.43 -8.77
C GLY A 430 -20.45 11.58 -9.07
N GLU A 431 -20.43 10.78 -10.14
CA GLU A 431 -21.48 9.81 -10.48
C GLU A 431 -21.67 8.76 -9.38
N GLY A 432 -20.56 8.20 -8.88
CA GLY A 432 -20.59 7.18 -7.85
C GLY A 432 -21.17 7.69 -6.52
N VAL A 433 -20.75 8.88 -6.08
CA VAL A 433 -21.26 9.50 -4.86
C VAL A 433 -22.76 9.80 -4.98
N ARG A 434 -23.21 10.39 -6.10
CA ARG A 434 -24.63 10.60 -6.39
C ARG A 434 -25.43 9.30 -6.26
N THR A 435 -24.94 8.23 -6.89
CA THR A 435 -25.57 6.92 -6.85
C THR A 435 -25.70 6.38 -5.41
N ILE A 436 -24.62 6.53 -4.62
CA ILE A 436 -24.65 6.11 -3.20
C ILE A 436 -25.72 6.89 -2.41
N VAL A 437 -25.76 8.21 -2.54
CA VAL A 437 -26.73 9.07 -1.83
C VAL A 437 -28.17 8.74 -2.23
N GLU A 438 -28.45 8.53 -3.53
CA GLU A 438 -29.77 8.11 -4.00
C GLU A 438 -30.22 6.78 -3.41
N GLU A 439 -29.33 5.78 -3.35
CA GLU A 439 -29.67 4.46 -2.81
C GLU A 439 -29.80 4.48 -1.29
N VAL A 440 -29.05 5.33 -0.59
CA VAL A 440 -29.24 5.56 0.86
C VAL A 440 -30.60 6.21 1.12
N ARG A 441 -30.99 7.22 0.31
CA ARG A 441 -32.30 7.87 0.41
C ARG A 441 -33.44 6.87 0.23
N ARG A 442 -33.39 6.03 -0.81
CA ARG A 442 -34.38 4.96 -1.03
C ARG A 442 -34.44 3.96 0.13
N GLY A 443 -33.29 3.65 0.74
CA GLY A 443 -33.21 2.72 1.88
C GLY A 443 -33.71 3.29 3.20
N ASN A 444 -33.81 4.62 3.29
CA ASN A 444 -34.27 5.33 4.49
C ASN A 444 -35.79 5.61 4.49
N GLY A 445 -36.50 5.21 3.43
CA GLY A 445 -37.97 5.36 3.37
C GLY A 445 -38.46 6.76 2.92
N TRP A 446 -37.61 7.51 2.18
CA TRP A 446 -37.92 8.80 1.55
C TRP A 446 -38.17 8.63 0.06
#